data_702837b659f73edb9ff86e03d4b621aa
#
_entry.id   702837b659f73edb9ff86e03d4b621aa
#
_cell.length_a   1.000
_cell.length_b   1.000
_cell.length_c   1.000
_cell.angle_alpha   90.00
_cell.angle_beta   90.00
_cell.angle_gamma   90.00
#
_symmetry.space_group_name_H-M   'P 1'
#
loop_
_entity.id
_entity.type
_entity.pdbx_description
1 polymer ?
#
loop_
_entity_poly.entity_id
_entity_poly.type
_entity_poly.pdbx_seq_one_letter_code
_entity_poly.pdbx_strand_id
1 'polypeptide(L)'
;MEFIRNREFNSKTFICHIRKATQGEVTLRNTHPFVREMSAKMHVFAHNGKLGAFDQEQKLTGRFQPVGESDSEFSFCYLLDALAPLWQTGTVPDLDKRMDVISKFAKKIRSYGPANFIYADGDVL
;
A
#
# COMPACT_ATOMS: atom_id res chain seq x y z
N MET A 1 -18.70 10.81 -8.63
CA MET A 1 -17.98 10.93 -9.92
C MET A 1 -17.84 12.34 -10.46
N GLU A 2 -18.61 13.31 -9.99
CA GLU A 2 -18.43 14.75 -10.35
C GLU A 2 -17.02 15.26 -10.02
N PHE A 3 -16.41 14.80 -8.95
CA PHE A 3 -15.04 15.14 -8.56
C PHE A 3 -14.01 14.82 -9.67
N ILE A 4 -14.16 13.67 -10.33
CA ILE A 4 -13.25 13.24 -11.41
C ILE A 4 -13.54 14.02 -12.70
N ARG A 5 -14.81 14.37 -12.99
CA ARG A 5 -15.21 15.10 -14.19
C ARG A 5 -14.73 16.54 -14.23
N ASN A 6 -14.64 17.17 -13.06
CA ASN A 6 -14.40 18.62 -12.93
C ASN A 6 -12.95 18.99 -12.58
N ARG A 7 -12.02 18.00 -12.57
CA ARG A 7 -10.60 18.25 -12.29
C ARG A 7 -9.72 17.73 -13.40
N GLU A 8 -8.75 18.54 -13.80
CA GLU A 8 -7.67 18.09 -14.66
C GLU A 8 -6.65 17.31 -13.82
N PHE A 9 -6.40 16.06 -14.21
CA PHE A 9 -5.40 15.22 -13.57
C PHE A 9 -4.18 15.12 -14.48
N ASN A 10 -3.07 15.67 -14.04
CA ASN A 10 -1.76 15.57 -14.71
C ASN A 10 -0.96 14.38 -14.18
N SER A 11 -1.57 13.20 -14.18
CA SER A 11 -0.90 11.97 -13.73
C SER A 11 -0.95 10.90 -14.82
N LYS A 12 0.16 10.16 -14.97
CA LYS A 12 0.24 9.02 -15.87
C LYS A 12 -0.44 7.77 -15.30
N THR A 13 -0.61 7.72 -13.98
CA THR A 13 -1.18 6.59 -13.26
C THR A 13 -2.27 7.08 -12.32
N PHE A 14 -3.40 6.40 -12.35
CA PHE A 14 -4.54 6.70 -11.48
C PHE A 14 -5.07 5.41 -10.87
N ILE A 15 -5.22 5.36 -9.54
CA ILE A 15 -5.79 4.24 -8.81
C ILE A 15 -7.10 4.69 -8.18
N CYS A 16 -8.18 4.01 -8.53
CA CYS A 16 -9.49 4.18 -7.92
C CYS A 16 -9.96 2.85 -7.31
N HIS A 17 -10.42 2.89 -6.07
CA HIS A 17 -10.86 1.70 -5.36
C HIS A 17 -12.21 1.93 -4.68
N ILE A 18 -13.13 1.00 -4.88
CA ILE A 18 -14.41 0.94 -4.17
C ILE A 18 -14.30 -0.13 -3.08
N ARG A 19 -14.40 0.29 -1.83
CA ARG A 19 -14.29 -0.60 -0.68
C ARG A 19 -15.67 -1.08 -0.23
N LYS A 20 -15.83 -2.40 -0.12
CA LYS A 20 -16.87 -2.99 0.72
C LYS A 20 -16.27 -3.25 2.10
N ALA A 21 -16.79 -2.58 3.12
CA ALA A 21 -16.26 -2.71 4.48
C ALA A 21 -16.46 -4.13 5.02
N THR A 22 -15.34 -4.82 5.28
CA THR A 22 -15.33 -6.15 5.92
C THR A 22 -14.61 -6.12 7.26
N GLN A 23 -13.82 -5.07 7.51
CA GLN A 23 -13.07 -4.84 8.73
C GLN A 23 -12.88 -3.33 8.93
N GLY A 24 -13.05 -2.86 10.15
CA GLY A 24 -12.99 -1.45 10.51
C GLY A 24 -14.23 -0.65 10.11
N GLU A 25 -14.36 0.54 10.65
CA GLU A 25 -15.46 1.45 10.36
C GLU A 25 -15.42 1.99 8.93
N VAL A 26 -16.59 2.36 8.41
CA VAL A 26 -16.71 3.09 7.14
C VAL A 26 -16.35 4.56 7.38
N THR A 27 -15.06 4.86 7.42
CA THR A 27 -14.49 6.20 7.64
C THR A 27 -13.42 6.49 6.60
N LEU A 28 -13.06 7.77 6.45
CA LEU A 28 -12.03 8.19 5.50
C LEU A 28 -10.67 7.52 5.79
N ARG A 29 -10.32 7.34 7.06
CA ARG A 29 -9.07 6.69 7.47
C ARG A 29 -8.93 5.22 7.06
N ASN A 30 -10.06 4.55 6.78
CA ASN A 30 -10.11 3.17 6.31
C ASN A 30 -10.36 3.05 4.80
N THR A 31 -10.24 4.13 4.06
CA THR A 31 -10.57 4.19 2.63
C THR A 31 -9.33 4.00 1.76
N HIS A 32 -9.43 3.12 0.75
CA HIS A 32 -8.42 2.95 -0.30
C HIS A 32 -8.50 4.07 -1.37
N PRO A 33 -7.41 4.31 -2.10
CA PRO A 33 -6.06 3.77 -1.89
C PRO A 33 -5.38 4.43 -0.70
N PHE A 34 -4.47 3.70 -0.05
CA PHE A 34 -3.61 4.27 0.98
C PHE A 34 -2.39 4.93 0.34
N VAL A 35 -1.96 6.03 0.91
CA VAL A 35 -0.85 6.84 0.38
C VAL A 35 0.13 7.15 1.50
N ARG A 36 1.42 6.98 1.24
CA ARG A 36 2.52 7.40 2.13
C ARG A 36 3.65 8.00 1.31
N GLU A 37 4.31 9.00 1.88
CA GLU A 37 5.53 9.55 1.30
C GLU A 37 6.74 8.76 1.80
N MET A 38 7.64 8.42 0.89
CA MET A 38 8.94 7.85 1.22
C MET A 38 9.97 8.30 0.17
N SER A 39 11.05 8.93 0.63
CA SER A 39 12.14 9.46 -0.22
C SER A 39 11.64 10.43 -1.30
N ALA A 40 10.79 11.37 -0.92
CA ALA A 40 10.18 12.37 -1.80
C ALA A 40 9.34 11.78 -2.95
N LYS A 41 8.91 10.54 -2.82
CA LYS A 41 8.00 9.86 -3.74
C LYS A 41 6.72 9.45 -3.02
N MET A 42 5.59 9.57 -3.71
CA MET A 42 4.32 9.09 -3.20
C MET A 42 4.15 7.61 -3.52
N HIS A 43 4.03 6.82 -2.48
CA HIS A 43 3.76 5.40 -2.56
C HIS A 43 2.27 5.17 -2.33
N VAL A 44 1.64 4.42 -3.22
CA VAL A 44 0.19 4.20 -3.23
C VAL A 44 -0.11 2.72 -3.22
N PHE A 45 -1.09 2.31 -2.43
CA PHE A 45 -1.45 0.91 -2.25
C PHE A 45 -2.96 0.73 -2.22
N ALA A 46 -3.44 -0.26 -2.93
CA ALA A 46 -4.81 -0.74 -2.85
C ALA A 46 -4.81 -2.27 -2.76
N HIS A 47 -5.65 -2.81 -1.90
CA HIS A 47 -5.77 -4.24 -1.67
C HIS A 47 -7.23 -4.67 -1.67
N ASN A 48 -7.50 -5.79 -2.30
CA ASN A 48 -8.78 -6.48 -2.25
C ASN A 48 -8.57 -7.89 -1.67
N GLY A 49 -9.17 -8.14 -0.52
CA GLY A 49 -9.04 -9.39 0.20
C GLY A 49 -9.18 -9.21 1.71
N LYS A 50 -8.87 -10.26 2.44
CA LYS A 50 -8.85 -10.28 3.91
C LYS A 50 -7.66 -11.07 4.40
N LEU A 51 -6.84 -10.49 5.26
CA LEU A 51 -5.56 -11.02 5.67
C LEU A 51 -5.56 -11.65 7.08
N GLY A 52 -6.68 -12.20 7.52
CA GLY A 52 -6.76 -12.95 8.78
C GLY A 52 -6.11 -12.24 9.97
N ALA A 53 -5.13 -12.90 10.59
CA ALA A 53 -4.40 -12.39 11.75
C ALA A 53 -3.07 -11.68 11.40
N PHE A 54 -2.91 -11.20 10.17
CA PHE A 54 -1.63 -10.62 9.72
C PHE A 54 -1.15 -9.47 10.60
N ASP A 55 -2.03 -8.55 10.95
CA ASP A 55 -1.77 -7.41 11.82
C ASP A 55 -1.47 -7.79 13.28
N GLN A 56 -1.94 -8.96 13.71
CA GLN A 56 -1.70 -9.48 15.06
C GLN A 56 -0.37 -10.22 15.18
N GLU A 57 0.04 -10.92 14.13
CA GLU A 57 1.24 -11.76 14.11
C GLU A 57 2.49 -11.02 13.63
N GLN A 58 2.34 -9.95 12.85
CA GLN A 58 3.45 -9.17 12.33
C GLN A 58 3.68 -7.91 13.17
N LYS A 59 4.90 -7.39 13.11
CA LYS A 59 5.28 -6.14 13.78
C LYS A 59 5.82 -5.14 12.79
N LEU A 60 5.47 -3.87 12.99
CA LEU A 60 6.02 -2.73 12.26
C LEU A 60 7.24 -2.17 13.00
N THR A 61 8.17 -1.58 12.25
CA THR A 61 9.38 -0.94 12.83
C THR A 61 9.06 0.38 13.55
N GLY A 62 7.90 0.98 13.28
CA GLY A 62 7.47 2.26 13.84
C GLY A 62 7.61 3.44 12.88
N ARG A 63 8.35 3.30 11.79
CA ARG A 63 8.50 4.35 10.78
C ARG A 63 7.19 4.64 10.04
N PHE A 64 6.47 3.59 9.68
CA PHE A 64 5.16 3.68 9.05
C PHE A 64 4.13 3.05 9.98
N GLN A 65 3.06 3.81 10.26
CA GLN A 65 2.00 3.39 11.17
C GLN A 65 0.64 3.50 10.47
N PRO A 66 -0.26 2.54 10.65
CA PRO A 66 -1.62 2.68 10.19
C PRO A 66 -2.34 3.79 10.97
N VAL A 67 -3.14 4.57 10.28
CA VAL A 67 -4.02 5.60 10.86
C VAL A 67 -5.37 4.98 11.21
N GLY A 68 -5.84 4.03 10.39
CA GLY A 68 -7.07 3.30 10.58
C GLY A 68 -6.87 1.91 11.18
N GLU A 69 -7.85 1.05 10.95
CA GLU A 69 -7.96 -0.29 11.55
C GLU A 69 -7.93 -1.40 10.50
N SER A 70 -7.67 -1.04 9.24
CA SER A 70 -7.70 -1.97 8.12
C SER A 70 -6.44 -2.84 8.09
N ASP A 71 -6.63 -4.14 7.89
CA ASP A 71 -5.56 -5.09 7.58
C ASP A 71 -4.78 -4.70 6.32
N SER A 72 -5.47 -4.10 5.37
CA SER A 72 -4.87 -3.58 4.13
C SER A 72 -3.90 -2.44 4.39
N GLU A 73 -4.24 -1.48 5.24
CA GLU A 73 -3.33 -0.39 5.61
C GLU A 73 -2.13 -0.90 6.41
N PHE A 74 -2.36 -1.80 7.35
CA PHE A 74 -1.28 -2.45 8.09
C PHE A 74 -0.31 -3.17 7.14
N SER A 75 -0.84 -3.93 6.18
CA SER A 75 -0.01 -4.64 5.19
C SER A 75 0.79 -3.66 4.30
N PHE A 76 0.21 -2.51 3.97
CA PHE A 76 0.94 -1.46 3.27
C PHE A 76 2.10 -0.88 4.10
N CYS A 77 1.87 -0.57 5.35
CA CYS A 77 2.95 -0.12 6.26
C CYS A 77 4.05 -1.19 6.38
N TYR A 78 3.67 -2.45 6.45
CA TYR A 78 4.62 -3.57 6.47
C TYR A 78 5.46 -3.65 5.18
N LEU A 79 4.84 -3.48 4.01
CA LEU A 79 5.54 -3.43 2.73
C LEU A 79 6.52 -2.25 2.67
N LEU A 80 6.11 -1.06 3.12
CA LEU A 80 6.96 0.12 3.15
C LEU A 80 8.17 -0.06 4.07
N ASP A 81 7.99 -0.70 5.23
CA ASP A 81 9.11 -1.04 6.12
C ASP A 81 10.13 -1.95 5.42
N ALA A 82 9.67 -2.92 4.65
CA ALA A 82 10.54 -3.81 3.88
C ALA A 82 11.25 -3.10 2.72
N LEU A 83 10.61 -2.14 2.09
CA LEU A 83 11.15 -1.35 0.97
C LEU A 83 12.08 -0.21 1.44
N ALA A 84 11.91 0.29 2.65
CA ALA A 84 12.62 1.46 3.15
C ALA A 84 14.15 1.40 3.00
N PRO A 85 14.84 0.27 3.25
CA PRO A 85 16.28 0.17 3.05
C PRO A 85 16.74 0.44 1.61
N LEU A 86 15.92 0.11 0.61
CA LEU A 86 16.22 0.37 -0.80
C LEU A 86 16.09 1.85 -1.16
N TRP A 87 15.21 2.57 -0.49
CA TRP A 87 14.87 3.97 -0.78
C TRP A 87 15.69 4.99 0.02
N GLN A 88 16.71 4.56 0.76
CA GLN A 88 17.51 5.45 1.61
C GLN A 88 18.45 6.40 0.85
N THR A 89 18.76 6.09 -0.39
CA THR A 89 19.79 6.80 -1.17
C THR A 89 19.30 8.05 -1.88
N GLY A 90 18.00 8.39 -1.78
CA GLY A 90 17.37 9.51 -2.49
C GLY A 90 17.24 9.31 -4.00
N THR A 91 17.63 8.16 -4.53
CA THR A 91 17.46 7.75 -5.93
C THR A 91 16.43 6.60 -6.01
N VAL A 92 15.81 6.46 -7.18
CA VAL A 92 14.89 5.33 -7.43
C VAL A 92 15.71 4.04 -7.46
N PRO A 93 15.40 3.05 -6.60
CA PRO A 93 16.13 1.78 -6.56
C PRO A 93 15.93 0.97 -7.84
N ASP A 94 16.85 0.04 -8.09
CA ASP A 94 16.74 -0.90 -9.21
C ASP A 94 15.41 -1.67 -9.14
N LEU A 95 14.80 -1.83 -10.30
CA LEU A 95 13.51 -2.52 -10.42
C LEU A 95 13.58 -3.96 -9.88
N ASP A 96 14.65 -4.68 -10.20
CA ASP A 96 14.82 -6.08 -9.76
C ASP A 96 14.85 -6.20 -8.23
N LYS A 97 15.54 -5.29 -7.56
CA LYS A 97 15.59 -5.25 -6.09
C LYS A 97 14.21 -4.95 -5.49
N ARG A 98 13.48 -3.99 -6.06
CA ARG A 98 12.10 -3.69 -5.65
C ARG A 98 11.20 -4.90 -5.86
N MET A 99 11.27 -5.54 -7.02
CA MET A 99 10.47 -6.72 -7.34
C MET A 99 10.76 -7.90 -6.42
N ASP A 100 11.99 -8.10 -5.99
CA ASP A 100 12.34 -9.14 -5.02
C ASP A 100 11.62 -8.91 -3.68
N VAL A 101 11.65 -7.70 -3.16
CA VAL A 101 10.95 -7.34 -1.91
C VAL A 101 9.43 -7.51 -2.06
N ILE A 102 8.86 -7.00 -3.16
CA ILE A 102 7.42 -7.09 -3.40
C ILE A 102 6.97 -8.54 -3.57
N SER A 103 7.76 -9.37 -4.24
CA SER A 103 7.47 -10.80 -4.42
C SER A 103 7.47 -11.56 -3.09
N LYS A 104 8.42 -11.25 -2.21
CA LYS A 104 8.47 -11.83 -0.84
C LYS A 104 7.25 -11.40 -0.02
N PHE A 105 6.89 -10.11 -0.10
CA PHE A 105 5.68 -9.58 0.52
C PHE A 105 4.42 -10.29 0.00
N ALA A 106 4.26 -10.41 -1.31
CA ALA A 106 3.12 -11.08 -1.93
C ALA A 106 2.96 -12.54 -1.46
N LYS A 107 4.07 -13.28 -1.41
CA LYS A 107 4.06 -14.65 -0.89
C LYS A 107 3.65 -14.70 0.58
N LYS A 108 4.12 -13.74 1.38
CA LYS A 108 3.80 -13.66 2.80
C LYS A 108 2.33 -13.36 3.04
N ILE A 109 1.78 -12.32 2.44
CA ILE A 109 0.36 -11.97 2.66
C ILE A 109 -0.59 -13.04 2.14
N ARG A 110 -0.24 -13.72 1.06
CA ARG A 110 -1.04 -14.81 0.49
C ARG A 110 -1.25 -15.97 1.47
N SER A 111 -0.33 -16.21 2.38
CA SER A 111 -0.48 -17.24 3.43
C SER A 111 -1.53 -16.87 4.49
N TYR A 112 -1.95 -15.61 4.56
CA TYR A 112 -2.96 -15.12 5.51
C TYR A 112 -4.37 -15.00 4.92
N GLY A 113 -4.51 -15.12 3.62
CA GLY A 113 -5.81 -15.08 2.96
C GLY A 113 -5.75 -14.61 1.52
N PRO A 114 -6.93 -14.48 0.85
CA PRO A 114 -6.99 -13.94 -0.50
C PRO A 114 -6.40 -12.53 -0.56
N ALA A 115 -5.45 -12.32 -1.46
CA ALA A 115 -4.75 -11.05 -1.58
C ALA A 115 -4.51 -10.69 -3.04
N ASN A 116 -5.25 -9.72 -3.53
CA ASN A 116 -4.97 -9.01 -4.77
C ASN A 116 -4.64 -7.57 -4.42
N PHE A 117 -3.48 -7.10 -4.81
CA PHE A 117 -3.08 -5.73 -4.53
C PHE A 117 -2.44 -5.05 -5.72
N ILE A 118 -2.47 -3.72 -5.68
CA ILE A 118 -1.77 -2.83 -6.59
C ILE A 118 -0.89 -1.92 -5.74
N TYR A 119 0.35 -1.77 -6.14
CA TYR A 119 1.31 -0.87 -5.51
C TYR A 119 1.99 -0.02 -6.58
N ALA A 120 2.05 1.28 -6.34
CA ALA A 120 2.76 2.24 -7.20
C ALA A 120 3.72 3.09 -6.37
N ASP A 121 4.91 3.33 -6.88
CA ASP A 121 5.96 4.11 -6.21
C ASP A 121 6.33 5.41 -6.94
N GLY A 122 5.51 5.81 -7.90
CA GLY A 122 5.76 6.99 -8.72
C GLY A 122 6.65 6.75 -9.94
N ASP A 123 7.29 5.59 -10.02
CA ASP A 123 8.09 5.14 -11.16
C ASP A 123 7.36 4.01 -11.92
N VAL A 124 6.89 3.02 -11.20
CA VAL A 124 6.15 1.87 -11.75
C VAL A 124 4.88 1.56 -10.93
N LEU A 125 4.00 0.79 -11.58
CA LEU A 125 2.78 0.24 -11.00
C LEU A 125 2.90 -1.29 -10.97
#